data_27c67be1ea27fbc1ff07f10b64e2f2c8
#
_entry.id   27c67be1ea27fbc1ff07f10b64e2f2c8
#
_cell.length_a   1.000
_cell.length_b   1.000
_cell.length_c   1.000
_cell.angle_alpha   90.00
_cell.angle_beta   90.00
_cell.angle_gamma   90.00
#
_symmetry.space_group_name_H-M   'P 1'
#
loop_
_entity.id
_entity.type
_entity.pdbx_description
1 polymer ?
#
loop_
_entity_poly.entity_id
_entity_poly.type
_entity_poly.pdbx_seq_one_letter_code
_entity_poly.pdbx_strand_id
1 'polypeptide(L)' 'MRQYIESVHCNGEVKEKIWKILDYISLQDVVIYAKKRNAHGYNRAWRIEENGDVIESHCDPAFLQYLNQ' A
#
# COMPACT_ATOMS: atom_id res chain seq x y z
N MET A 1 15.53 -3.86 -4.66
CA MET A 1 14.38 -3.57 -5.54
C MET A 1 13.25 -3.00 -4.70
N ARG A 2 12.61 -1.95 -5.19
CA ARG A 2 11.50 -1.30 -4.47
C ARG A 2 10.17 -1.86 -4.94
N GLN A 3 9.25 -2.09 -4.00
CA GLN A 3 7.91 -2.59 -4.30
C GLN A 3 6.86 -1.71 -3.62
N TYR A 4 5.76 -1.50 -4.32
CA TYR A 4 4.56 -0.86 -3.78
C TYR A 4 3.50 -1.95 -3.59
N ILE A 5 2.94 -2.03 -2.39
CA ILE A 5 2.01 -3.11 -2.02
C ILE A 5 0.74 -2.47 -1.46
N GLU A 6 -0.39 -2.78 -2.10
CA GLU A 6 -1.72 -2.37 -1.62
C GLU A 6 -2.43 -3.52 -0.95
N SER A 7 -3.07 -3.25 0.19
CA SER A 7 -3.94 -4.19 0.85
C SER A 7 -5.39 -3.76 0.62
N VAL A 8 -6.20 -4.67 0.10
CA VAL A 8 -7.61 -4.42 -0.21
C VAL A 8 -8.46 -5.51 0.43
N HIS A 9 -9.69 -5.13 0.81
CA HIS A 9 -10.66 -6.06 1.35
C HIS A 9 -11.61 -6.50 0.22
N CYS A 10 -11.73 -7.80 0.01
CA CYS A 10 -12.57 -8.36 -1.04
C CYS A 10 -13.22 -9.64 -0.54
N ASN A 11 -14.57 -9.66 -0.49
CA ASN A 11 -15.36 -10.85 -0.11
C ASN A 11 -14.94 -11.44 1.25
N GLY A 12 -14.66 -10.58 2.24
CA GLY A 12 -14.28 -11.01 3.58
C GLY A 12 -12.80 -11.36 3.76
N GLU A 13 -12.01 -11.23 2.70
CA GLU A 13 -10.58 -11.55 2.72
C GLU A 13 -9.74 -10.30 2.46
N VAL A 14 -8.57 -10.23 3.08
CA VAL A 14 -7.57 -9.22 2.77
C VAL A 14 -6.67 -9.77 1.68
N LYS A 15 -6.58 -9.05 0.57
CA LYS A 15 -5.70 -9.41 -0.54
C LYS A 15 -4.67 -8.32 -0.76
N GLU A 16 -3.49 -8.73 -1.16
CA GLU A 16 -2.42 -7.81 -1.50
C GLU A 16 -2.20 -7.76 -3.00
N LYS A 17 -1.95 -6.55 -3.51
CA LYS A 17 -1.50 -6.33 -4.88
C LYS A 17 -0.11 -5.74 -4.81
N ILE A 18 0.82 -6.32 -5.56
CA ILE A 18 2.24 -5.97 -5.51
C ILE A 18 2.68 -5.46 -6.87
N TRP A 19 3.30 -4.28 -6.88
CA TRP A 19 3.92 -3.70 -8.07
C TRP A 19 5.40 -3.48 -7.84
N LYS A 20 6.20 -3.87 -8.81
CA LYS A 20 7.62 -3.54 -8.84
C LYS A 20 7.78 -2.10 -9.31
N ILE A 21 8.58 -1.33 -8.60
CA ILE A 21 8.81 0.07 -8.93
C ILE A 21 10.11 0.16 -9.74
N LEU A 22 10.03 0.82 -10.89
CA LEU A 22 11.19 1.07 -11.73
C LEU A 22 12.16 2.03 -11.04
N ASP A 23 13.45 1.80 -11.22
CA ASP A 23 14.50 2.50 -10.47
C ASP A 23 14.50 4.02 -10.66
N TYR A 24 13.98 4.50 -11.80
CA TYR A 24 13.93 5.94 -12.07
C TYR A 24 12.75 6.66 -11.40
N ILE A 25 11.83 5.91 -10.79
CA ILE A 25 10.66 6.51 -10.10
C ILE A 25 11.07 6.81 -8.65
N SER A 26 10.92 8.07 -8.24
CA SER A 26 11.30 8.48 -6.89
C SER A 26 10.32 7.93 -5.84
N LEU A 27 10.81 7.75 -4.62
CA LEU A 27 9.98 7.36 -3.48
C LEU A 27 8.81 8.34 -3.31
N GLN A 28 9.07 9.64 -3.44
CA GLN A 28 8.05 10.67 -3.29
C GLN A 28 6.91 10.49 -4.29
N ASP A 29 7.22 10.16 -5.55
CA ASP A 29 6.21 9.94 -6.58
C ASP A 29 5.36 8.72 -6.26
N VAL A 30 5.96 7.65 -5.74
CA VAL A 30 5.22 6.46 -5.32
C VAL A 30 4.28 6.78 -4.16
N VAL A 31 4.74 7.56 -3.19
CA VAL A 31 3.92 7.98 -2.04
C VAL A 31 2.74 8.83 -2.50
N ILE A 32 2.95 9.77 -3.42
CA ILE A 32 1.87 10.60 -3.99
C ILE A 32 0.83 9.72 -4.67
N TYR A 33 1.27 8.76 -5.47
CA TYR A 33 0.38 7.82 -6.14
C TYR A 33 -0.43 7.00 -5.13
N ALA A 34 0.22 6.47 -4.10
CA ALA A 34 -0.43 5.70 -3.05
C ALA A 34 -1.51 6.51 -2.32
N LYS A 35 -1.21 7.75 -1.99
CA LYS A 35 -2.17 8.66 -1.32
C LYS A 35 -3.38 8.96 -2.21
N LYS A 36 -3.17 9.16 -3.50
CA LYS A 36 -4.28 9.36 -4.44
C LYS A 36 -5.18 8.14 -4.52
N ARG A 37 -4.61 6.95 -4.58
CA ARG A 37 -5.39 5.72 -4.61
C ARG A 37 -6.17 5.53 -3.32
N ASN A 38 -5.58 5.84 -2.18
CA ASN A 38 -6.28 5.78 -0.90
C ASN A 38 -7.45 6.77 -0.86
N ALA A 39 -7.23 8.02 -1.31
CA ALA A 39 -8.27 9.04 -1.35
C ALA A 39 -9.45 8.65 -2.26
N HIS A 40 -9.20 7.88 -3.33
CA HIS A 40 -10.25 7.38 -4.22
C HIS A 40 -10.86 6.06 -3.76
N GLY A 41 -10.42 5.51 -2.64
CA GLY A 41 -10.98 4.28 -2.08
C GLY A 41 -10.51 3.00 -2.75
N TYR A 42 -9.43 3.04 -3.52
CA TYR A 42 -8.91 1.86 -4.21
C TYR A 42 -8.13 0.93 -3.28
N ASN A 43 -7.62 1.44 -2.17
CA ASN A 43 -6.98 0.62 -1.14
C ASN A 43 -7.40 1.09 0.25
N ARG A 44 -7.12 0.27 1.26
CA ARG A 44 -7.33 0.60 2.67
C ARG A 44 -6.02 0.76 3.42
N ALA A 45 -4.99 0.11 2.91
CA ALA A 45 -3.64 0.20 3.43
C ALA A 45 -2.66 0.06 2.28
N TRP A 46 -1.49 0.65 2.43
CA TRP A 46 -0.41 0.48 1.48
C TRP A 46 0.92 0.56 2.20
N ARG A 47 1.92 -0.06 1.62
CA ARG A 47 3.29 0.05 2.08
C ARG A 47 4.25 0.04 0.90
N ILE A 48 5.41 0.60 1.11
CA ILE A 48 6.50 0.57 0.15
C ILE A 48 7.66 -0.16 0.82
N GLU A 49 8.13 -1.22 0.18
CA GLU A 49 9.25 -2.02 0.67
C GLU A 49 10.46 -1.84 -0.23
N GLU A 50 11.61 -1.78 0.39
CA GLU A 50 12.89 -1.76 -0.34
C GLU A 50 13.78 -2.84 0.26
N ASN A 51 14.13 -3.85 -0.56
CA ASN A 51 14.92 -5.01 -0.14
C ASN A 51 14.33 -5.73 1.08
N GLY A 52 12.98 -5.79 1.16
CA GLY A 52 12.28 -6.44 2.25
C GLY A 52 11.96 -5.55 3.45
N ASP A 53 12.50 -4.33 3.50
CA ASP A 53 12.27 -3.40 4.59
C ASP A 53 11.16 -2.41 4.24
N VAL A 54 10.21 -2.20 5.16
CA VAL A 54 9.15 -1.21 4.97
C VAL A 54 9.73 0.18 5.21
N ILE A 55 9.70 1.01 4.15
CA ILE A 55 10.26 2.38 4.22
C ILE A 55 9.19 3.44 4.32
N GLU A 56 7.94 3.12 3.96
CA GLU A 56 6.79 4.02 4.09
C GLU A 56 5.53 3.18 4.16
N SER A 57 4.53 3.62 4.94
CA SER A 57 3.28 2.88 5.04
C SER A 57 2.13 3.75 5.54
N HIS A 58 0.91 3.28 5.27
CA HIS A 58 -0.32 3.89 5.77
C HIS A 58 -1.39 2.82 5.93
N CYS A 59 -2.25 2.98 6.94
CA CYS A 59 -3.39 2.11 7.15
C CYS A 59 -4.57 2.94 7.66
N ASP A 60 -5.72 2.82 7.00
CA ASP A 60 -6.95 3.47 7.47
C ASP A 60 -7.35 2.93 8.84
N PRO A 61 -7.80 3.78 9.80
CA PRO A 61 -8.20 3.31 11.11
C PRO A 61 -9.30 2.24 11.08
N ALA A 62 -10.28 2.39 10.19
CA ALA A 62 -11.35 1.41 10.04
C ALA A 62 -10.83 0.06 9.55
N PHE A 63 -9.85 0.07 8.64
CA PHE A 63 -9.22 -1.14 8.13
C PHE A 63 -8.35 -1.80 9.20
N LEU A 64 -7.68 -1.00 10.02
CA LEU A 64 -6.88 -1.51 11.13
C LEU A 64 -7.73 -2.30 12.13
N GLN A 65 -8.93 -1.82 12.45
CA GLN A 65 -9.87 -2.55 13.30
C GLN A 65 -10.25 -3.91 12.68
N TYR A 66 -10.45 -3.94 11.38
CA TYR A 66 -10.75 -5.15 10.65
C TYR A 66 -9.61 -6.17 10.73
N LEU A 67 -8.36 -5.71 10.59
CA LEU A 67 -7.18 -6.58 10.66
C LEU A 67 -6.96 -7.18 12.04
N ASN A 68 -7.47 -6.54 13.09
CA ASN A 68 -7.29 -6.98 14.49
C ASN A 68 -8.41 -7.89 14.99
N GLN A 69 -9.32 -8.29 14.12
CA GLN A 69 -10.39 -9.24 14.46
C GLN A 69 -9.91 -10.68 14.40
#